data_9ee36afc645c29832413757c5c8e5aa6
#
_entry.id   9ee36afc645c29832413757c5c8e5aa6
#
_cell.length_a   1.000
_cell.length_b   1.000
_cell.length_c   1.000
_cell.angle_alpha   90.00
_cell.angle_beta   90.00
_cell.angle_gamma   90.00
#
_symmetry.space_group_name_H-M   'P 1'
#
loop_
_entity.id
_entity.type
_entity.pdbx_description
1 polymer ?
#
loop_
_entity_poly.entity_id
_entity_poly.type
_entity_poly.pdbx_seq_one_letter_code
_entity_poly.pdbx_strand_id
1 'polypeptide(L)'
;MLSSFNRFGGAMLGAVLLFPFAGMIVGLSLVLQNPTFASPDGLFFQLLKIIESGGWTVFNNMGLLFAVGLPIKLANKAPASACLVSLITYLTFNAFLGAMCEVWGAHWGVNFAQETGGTSGLAMIGGIKTLDTSVIGAILCGSLVTWIHNRYYSTELPDYISIFQGAAFVNILGFIVMLPLAFITLMLWPKVQLGMISLQGFILHAGNFGIWCYIFLEKILLPTGLHHFVYSPFQYTDVAVSGGTTLYWLTHLQEFSQSTEPLKQLFPAGGFAMQGNGAVFGGLGMALAIYSTAKPENKAKVAGLL
;
A
#
# COMPACT_ATOMS: atom_id res chain seq x y z
N MET A 1 -1.89 -17.76 -20.55
CA MET A 1 -2.10 -16.35 -20.15
C MET A 1 -2.97 -16.26 -18.89
N LEU A 2 -4.19 -16.83 -18.84
CA LEU A 2 -5.04 -16.82 -17.64
C LEU A 2 -4.39 -17.47 -16.39
N SER A 3 -3.66 -18.56 -16.55
CA SER A 3 -2.97 -19.24 -15.43
C SER A 3 -1.86 -18.39 -14.80
N SER A 4 -1.12 -17.63 -15.60
CA SER A 4 -0.08 -16.72 -15.10
C SER A 4 -0.70 -15.53 -14.37
N PHE A 5 -1.83 -15.02 -14.85
CA PHE A 5 -2.57 -13.93 -14.22
C PHE A 5 -3.16 -14.36 -12.87
N ASN A 6 -3.74 -15.56 -12.81
CA ASN A 6 -4.25 -16.13 -11.56
C ASN A 6 -3.13 -16.40 -10.54
N ARG A 7 -1.96 -16.82 -11.01
CA ARG A 7 -0.79 -17.05 -10.17
C ARG A 7 -0.27 -15.73 -9.58
N PHE A 8 -0.23 -14.67 -10.38
CA PHE A 8 0.14 -13.32 -9.96
C PHE A 8 -0.86 -12.75 -8.96
N GLY A 9 -2.16 -12.80 -9.25
CA GLY A 9 -3.21 -12.37 -8.31
C GLY A 9 -3.17 -13.14 -6.98
N GLY A 10 -2.94 -14.45 -7.03
CA GLY A 10 -2.76 -15.27 -5.83
C GLY A 10 -1.50 -14.92 -5.02
N ALA A 11 -0.45 -14.42 -5.68
CA ALA A 11 0.77 -13.94 -5.00
C ALA A 11 0.51 -12.62 -4.27
N MET A 12 -0.20 -11.70 -4.90
CA MET A 12 -0.60 -10.44 -4.28
C MET A 12 -1.53 -10.65 -3.07
N LEU A 13 -2.45 -11.62 -3.16
CA LEU A 13 -3.40 -11.92 -2.09
C LEU A 13 -2.68 -12.29 -0.78
N GLY A 14 -1.52 -12.96 -0.85
CA GLY A 14 -0.75 -13.33 0.33
C GLY A 14 -0.32 -12.13 1.19
N ALA A 15 0.11 -11.05 0.56
CA ALA A 15 0.45 -9.80 1.25
C ALA A 15 -0.81 -9.07 1.75
N VAL A 16 -1.87 -9.05 0.93
CA VAL A 16 -3.14 -8.35 1.25
C VAL A 16 -3.84 -8.95 2.47
N LEU A 17 -3.74 -10.25 2.73
CA LEU A 17 -4.38 -10.90 3.88
C LEU A 17 -3.88 -10.40 5.25
N LEU A 18 -2.75 -9.71 5.31
CA LEU A 18 -2.25 -9.10 6.55
C LEU A 18 -2.96 -7.80 6.91
N PHE A 19 -3.54 -7.10 5.93
CA PHE A 19 -4.16 -5.79 6.15
C PHE A 19 -5.45 -5.80 6.98
N PRO A 20 -6.38 -6.76 6.84
CA PRO A 20 -7.60 -6.77 7.64
C PRO A 20 -7.34 -6.79 9.14
N PHE A 21 -6.40 -7.61 9.60
CA PHE A 21 -6.03 -7.67 11.01
C PHE A 21 -5.41 -6.34 11.47
N ALA A 22 -4.44 -5.80 10.73
CA ALA A 22 -3.82 -4.52 11.05
C ALA A 22 -4.85 -3.38 11.06
N GLY A 23 -5.78 -3.36 10.10
CA GLY A 23 -6.87 -2.39 10.04
C GLY A 23 -7.82 -2.47 11.22
N MET A 24 -8.15 -3.67 11.67
CA MET A 24 -8.95 -3.85 12.90
C MET A 24 -8.22 -3.30 14.14
N ILE A 25 -6.94 -3.61 14.29
CA ILE A 25 -6.13 -3.13 15.43
C ILE A 25 -6.06 -1.60 15.44
N VAL A 26 -5.70 -0.99 14.31
CA VAL A 26 -5.63 0.48 14.19
C VAL A 26 -7.01 1.11 14.43
N GLY A 27 -8.04 0.61 13.75
CA GLY A 27 -9.40 1.16 13.87
C GLY A 27 -9.97 1.07 15.28
N LEU A 28 -9.85 -0.09 15.94
CA LEU A 28 -10.31 -0.24 17.33
C LEU A 28 -9.52 0.64 18.30
N SER A 29 -8.19 0.72 18.11
CA SER A 29 -7.34 1.57 18.93
C SER A 29 -7.75 3.04 18.80
N LEU A 30 -7.97 3.54 17.59
CA LEU A 30 -8.38 4.92 17.34
C LEU A 30 -9.77 5.22 17.93
N VAL A 31 -10.73 4.31 17.78
CA VAL A 31 -12.08 4.49 18.35
C VAL A 31 -12.00 4.56 19.89
N LEU A 32 -11.24 3.65 20.51
CA LEU A 32 -11.12 3.60 21.97
C LEU A 32 -10.27 4.76 22.55
N GLN A 33 -9.45 5.42 21.75
CA GLN A 33 -8.71 6.64 22.13
C GLN A 33 -9.62 7.88 22.19
N ASN A 34 -10.87 7.79 21.76
CA ASN A 34 -11.79 8.91 21.89
C ASN A 34 -11.89 9.35 23.36
N PRO A 35 -11.89 10.67 23.67
CA PRO A 35 -11.99 11.19 25.04
C PRO A 35 -13.17 10.67 25.85
N THR A 36 -14.22 10.17 25.19
CA THR A 36 -15.38 9.53 25.84
C THR A 36 -15.01 8.20 26.53
N PHE A 37 -14.00 7.47 25.99
CA PHE A 37 -13.62 6.15 26.50
C PHE A 37 -12.28 6.17 27.26
N ALA A 38 -11.36 7.04 26.88
CA ALA A 38 -10.02 7.09 27.44
C ALA A 38 -9.57 8.53 27.68
N SER A 39 -9.14 8.84 28.91
CA SER A 39 -8.49 10.11 29.20
C SER A 39 -7.15 10.19 28.48
N PRO A 40 -6.81 11.30 27.79
CA PRO A 40 -5.56 11.45 27.05
C PRO A 40 -4.28 11.20 27.88
N ASP A 41 -4.31 11.49 29.16
CA ASP A 41 -3.18 11.29 30.09
C ASP A 41 -3.22 9.92 30.79
N GLY A 42 -4.26 9.13 30.55
CA GLY A 42 -4.48 7.85 31.21
C GLY A 42 -3.60 6.72 30.64
N LEU A 43 -3.23 5.76 31.50
CA LEU A 43 -2.46 4.58 31.10
C LEU A 43 -3.16 3.80 29.96
N PHE A 44 -4.48 3.72 29.99
CA PHE A 44 -5.25 3.03 28.94
C PHE A 44 -5.07 3.68 27.56
N PHE A 45 -5.12 5.01 27.49
CA PHE A 45 -4.87 5.76 26.25
C PHE A 45 -3.43 5.51 25.73
N GLN A 46 -2.45 5.52 26.63
CA GLN A 46 -1.04 5.25 26.26
C GLN A 46 -0.85 3.82 25.72
N LEU A 47 -1.49 2.82 26.33
CA LEU A 47 -1.48 1.44 25.85
C LEU A 47 -2.12 1.32 24.46
N LEU A 48 -3.25 2.00 24.23
CA LEU A 48 -3.91 2.02 22.92
C LEU A 48 -3.01 2.64 21.84
N LYS A 49 -2.27 3.71 22.16
CA LYS A 49 -1.29 4.30 21.23
C LYS A 49 -0.15 3.33 20.87
N ILE A 50 0.33 2.57 21.85
CA ILE A 50 1.37 1.55 21.62
C ILE A 50 0.82 0.44 20.69
N ILE A 51 -0.39 -0.04 20.95
CA ILE A 51 -1.04 -1.06 20.13
C ILE A 51 -1.31 -0.54 18.70
N GLU A 52 -1.80 0.68 18.58
CA GLU A 52 -2.01 1.36 17.30
C GLU A 52 -0.73 1.43 16.47
N SER A 53 0.39 1.84 17.09
CA SER A 53 1.70 1.90 16.43
C SER A 53 2.12 0.54 15.87
N GLY A 54 1.84 -0.55 16.60
CA GLY A 54 2.04 -1.92 16.10
C GLY A 54 1.19 -2.24 14.87
N GLY A 55 -0.06 -1.80 14.85
CA GLY A 55 -0.96 -1.97 13.71
C GLY A 55 -0.50 -1.20 12.46
N TRP A 56 -0.01 0.02 12.63
CA TRP A 56 0.53 0.83 11.54
C TRP A 56 1.76 0.23 10.85
N THR A 57 2.47 -0.70 11.50
CA THR A 57 3.65 -1.36 10.92
C THR A 57 3.34 -2.03 9.58
N VAL A 58 2.17 -2.66 9.43
CA VAL A 58 1.77 -3.32 8.18
C VAL A 58 1.54 -2.30 7.07
N PHE A 59 0.85 -1.20 7.37
CA PHE A 59 0.56 -0.16 6.37
C PHE A 59 1.80 0.62 5.96
N ASN A 60 2.67 0.95 6.91
CA ASN A 60 3.91 1.69 6.64
C ASN A 60 4.92 0.86 5.83
N ASN A 61 4.81 -0.48 5.87
CA ASN A 61 5.70 -1.38 5.16
C ASN A 61 5.01 -2.14 4.01
N MET A 62 3.89 -1.60 3.48
CA MET A 62 3.17 -2.24 2.37
C MET A 62 4.09 -2.64 1.21
N GLY A 63 4.95 -1.73 0.77
CA GLY A 63 5.89 -2.01 -0.31
C GLY A 63 6.77 -3.23 -0.01
N LEU A 64 7.35 -3.32 1.18
CA LEU A 64 8.16 -4.47 1.59
C LEU A 64 7.36 -5.78 1.58
N LEU A 65 6.11 -5.74 2.06
CA LEU A 65 5.25 -6.92 2.09
C LEU A 65 4.94 -7.43 0.69
N PHE A 66 4.68 -6.54 -0.27
CA PHE A 66 4.48 -6.93 -1.67
C PHE A 66 5.77 -7.42 -2.32
N ALA A 67 6.90 -6.73 -2.14
CA ALA A 67 8.17 -7.13 -2.71
C ALA A 67 8.60 -8.54 -2.25
N VAL A 68 8.37 -8.88 -0.98
CA VAL A 68 8.68 -10.20 -0.40
C VAL A 68 7.58 -11.22 -0.69
N GLY A 69 6.33 -10.80 -0.71
CA GLY A 69 5.18 -11.68 -0.89
C GLY A 69 5.08 -12.29 -2.29
N LEU A 70 5.45 -11.53 -3.32
CA LEU A 70 5.38 -11.99 -4.71
C LEU A 70 6.23 -13.26 -4.99
N PRO A 71 7.51 -13.33 -4.59
CA PRO A 71 8.33 -14.52 -4.82
C PRO A 71 7.79 -15.78 -4.17
N ILE A 72 7.04 -15.70 -3.05
CA ILE A 72 6.47 -16.86 -2.35
C ILE A 72 5.68 -17.77 -3.31
N LYS A 73 4.90 -17.16 -4.19
CA LYS A 73 4.03 -17.87 -5.14
C LYS A 73 4.59 -17.94 -6.56
N LEU A 74 5.46 -16.99 -6.93
CA LEU A 74 5.96 -16.86 -8.29
C LEU A 74 7.31 -17.54 -8.51
N ALA A 75 8.11 -17.76 -7.44
CA ALA A 75 9.36 -18.49 -7.57
C ALA A 75 9.11 -19.99 -7.87
N ASN A 76 9.84 -20.51 -8.85
CA ASN A 76 9.73 -21.92 -9.26
C ASN A 76 10.59 -22.85 -8.38
N LYS A 77 11.72 -22.33 -7.86
CA LYS A 77 12.66 -23.03 -6.99
C LYS A 77 13.03 -22.16 -5.80
N ALA A 78 13.35 -22.76 -4.67
CA ALA A 78 13.82 -22.11 -3.46
C ALA A 78 13.09 -20.78 -3.13
N PRO A 79 11.77 -20.77 -2.91
CA PRO A 79 11.00 -19.53 -2.71
C PRO A 79 11.49 -18.71 -1.51
N ALA A 80 11.96 -19.35 -0.45
CA ALA A 80 12.54 -18.65 0.70
C ALA A 80 13.77 -17.82 0.32
N SER A 81 14.68 -18.38 -0.50
CA SER A 81 15.83 -17.63 -1.04
C SER A 81 15.38 -16.49 -1.94
N ALA A 82 14.37 -16.72 -2.78
CA ALA A 82 13.81 -15.70 -3.65
C ALA A 82 13.21 -14.52 -2.84
N CYS A 83 12.54 -14.80 -1.72
CA CYS A 83 12.02 -13.76 -0.82
C CYS A 83 13.13 -12.93 -0.20
N LEU A 84 14.19 -13.59 0.29
CA LEU A 84 15.34 -12.89 0.89
C LEU A 84 16.05 -11.99 -0.13
N VAL A 85 16.31 -12.53 -1.34
CA VAL A 85 16.90 -11.74 -2.43
C VAL A 85 15.99 -10.61 -2.86
N SER A 86 14.67 -10.83 -2.92
CA SER A 86 13.71 -9.77 -3.26
C SER A 86 13.70 -8.65 -2.21
N LEU A 87 13.75 -9.00 -0.93
CA LEU A 87 13.84 -8.03 0.15
C LEU A 87 15.07 -7.12 -0.02
N ILE A 88 16.26 -7.72 -0.09
CA ILE A 88 17.49 -6.93 -0.17
C ILE A 88 17.58 -6.13 -1.47
N THR A 89 17.14 -6.70 -2.59
CA THR A 89 17.16 -6.03 -3.89
C THR A 89 16.16 -4.86 -3.93
N TYR A 90 14.99 -5.00 -3.29
CA TYR A 90 14.03 -3.88 -3.16
C TYR A 90 14.58 -2.76 -2.28
N LEU A 91 15.24 -3.08 -1.17
CA LEU A 91 15.93 -2.08 -0.36
C LEU A 91 17.06 -1.40 -1.15
N THR A 92 17.82 -2.17 -1.94
CA THR A 92 18.86 -1.63 -2.83
C THR A 92 18.28 -0.67 -3.89
N PHE A 93 17.15 -1.02 -4.49
CA PHE A 93 16.43 -0.13 -5.40
C PHE A 93 16.06 1.20 -4.74
N ASN A 94 15.49 1.14 -3.52
CA ASN A 94 15.13 2.35 -2.78
C ASN A 94 16.36 3.16 -2.35
N ALA A 95 17.47 2.51 -1.99
CA ALA A 95 18.72 3.18 -1.67
C ALA A 95 19.30 3.91 -2.90
N PHE A 96 19.31 3.28 -4.07
CA PHE A 96 19.74 3.93 -5.30
C PHE A 96 18.82 5.11 -5.65
N LEU A 97 17.52 4.90 -5.58
CA LEU A 97 16.53 5.93 -5.90
C LEU A 97 16.65 7.11 -4.94
N GLY A 98 16.80 6.87 -3.63
CA GLY A 98 17.02 7.91 -2.63
C GLY A 98 18.31 8.71 -2.88
N ALA A 99 19.42 8.03 -3.11
CA ALA A 99 20.70 8.68 -3.44
C ALA A 99 20.61 9.49 -4.75
N MET A 100 19.92 8.96 -5.77
CA MET A 100 19.70 9.69 -7.02
C MET A 100 18.77 10.89 -6.82
N CYS A 101 17.77 10.81 -5.95
CA CYS A 101 16.93 11.96 -5.59
C CYS A 101 17.72 13.04 -4.87
N GLU A 102 18.65 12.67 -4.01
CA GLU A 102 19.52 13.62 -3.31
C GLU A 102 20.45 14.35 -4.29
N VAL A 103 21.07 13.62 -5.23
CA VAL A 103 22.06 14.17 -6.16
C VAL A 103 21.43 14.86 -7.36
N TRP A 104 20.38 14.27 -7.94
CA TRP A 104 19.80 14.71 -9.21
C TRP A 104 18.32 15.10 -9.13
N GLY A 105 17.69 14.92 -7.97
CA GLY A 105 16.24 15.10 -7.81
C GLY A 105 15.73 16.46 -8.26
N ALA A 106 16.49 17.52 -7.99
CA ALA A 106 16.14 18.88 -8.40
C ALA A 106 15.91 19.03 -9.93
N HIS A 107 16.65 18.27 -10.76
CA HIS A 107 16.48 18.25 -12.21
C HIS A 107 15.14 17.68 -12.67
N TRP A 108 14.55 16.80 -11.83
CA TRP A 108 13.31 16.09 -12.11
C TRP A 108 12.13 16.61 -11.30
N GLY A 109 12.32 17.75 -10.59
CA GLY A 109 11.27 18.38 -9.79
C GLY A 109 11.06 17.76 -8.42
N VAL A 110 11.99 16.93 -7.93
CA VAL A 110 11.95 16.34 -6.62
C VAL A 110 12.73 17.20 -5.62
N ASN A 111 12.06 17.70 -4.58
CA ASN A 111 12.72 18.39 -3.48
C ASN A 111 13.01 17.41 -2.34
N PHE A 112 14.21 16.83 -2.35
CA PHE A 112 14.60 15.82 -1.37
C PHE A 112 14.82 16.38 0.05
N ALA A 113 14.88 17.70 0.23
CA ALA A 113 15.00 18.32 1.54
C ALA A 113 13.67 18.29 2.34
N GLN A 114 12.53 18.12 1.66
CA GLN A 114 11.22 18.01 2.32
C GLN A 114 11.14 16.78 3.23
N GLU A 115 10.29 16.85 4.24
CA GLU A 115 9.96 15.70 5.08
C GLU A 115 9.20 14.63 4.27
N THR A 116 9.33 13.36 4.71
CA THR A 116 8.62 12.24 4.07
C THR A 116 7.14 12.26 4.42
N GLY A 117 6.30 11.89 3.47
CA GLY A 117 4.84 11.86 3.63
C GLY A 117 4.14 13.11 3.10
N GLY A 118 2.84 13.21 3.33
CA GLY A 118 2.02 14.31 2.84
C GLY A 118 2.07 14.44 1.30
N THR A 119 2.30 15.66 0.82
CA THR A 119 2.38 15.98 -0.61
C THR A 119 3.81 16.03 -1.16
N SER A 120 4.82 15.67 -0.35
CA SER A 120 6.24 15.72 -0.76
C SER A 120 6.59 14.71 -1.86
N GLY A 121 5.80 13.66 -2.01
CA GLY A 121 6.10 12.54 -2.91
C GLY A 121 7.28 11.66 -2.44
N LEU A 122 7.73 11.83 -1.18
CA LEU A 122 8.81 11.09 -0.55
C LEU A 122 8.25 10.14 0.51
N ALA A 123 8.88 8.97 0.67
CA ALA A 123 8.54 7.98 1.69
C ALA A 123 9.78 7.46 2.42
N MET A 124 9.54 6.86 3.58
CA MET A 124 10.55 6.11 4.32
C MET A 124 10.29 4.62 4.14
N ILE A 125 11.18 3.92 3.45
CA ILE A 125 11.06 2.49 3.17
C ILE A 125 12.21 1.74 3.85
N GLY A 126 11.89 0.95 4.87
CA GLY A 126 12.93 0.21 5.63
C GLY A 126 14.02 1.11 6.21
N GLY A 127 13.68 2.34 6.62
CA GLY A 127 14.64 3.32 7.12
C GLY A 127 15.39 4.12 6.03
N ILE A 128 15.07 3.91 4.75
CA ILE A 128 15.68 4.60 3.61
C ILE A 128 14.71 5.67 3.12
N LYS A 129 15.15 6.94 3.12
CA LYS A 129 14.40 8.04 2.49
C LYS A 129 14.52 7.93 0.98
N THR A 130 13.38 7.88 0.30
CA THR A 130 13.30 7.63 -1.14
C THR A 130 12.07 8.29 -1.76
N LEU A 131 11.96 8.25 -3.07
CA LEU A 131 10.74 8.64 -3.79
C LEU A 131 9.63 7.61 -3.50
N ASP A 132 8.45 8.08 -3.15
CA ASP A 132 7.30 7.20 -2.87
C ASP A 132 6.79 6.56 -4.16
N THR A 133 7.24 5.35 -4.42
CA THR A 133 6.72 4.49 -5.51
C THR A 133 5.63 3.55 -5.03
N SER A 134 5.33 3.59 -3.72
CA SER A 134 4.30 2.80 -3.06
C SER A 134 4.34 1.32 -3.47
N VAL A 135 3.18 0.69 -3.59
CA VAL A 135 3.04 -0.73 -3.95
C VAL A 135 3.48 -1.02 -5.39
N ILE A 136 3.38 -0.04 -6.31
CA ILE A 136 3.76 -0.26 -7.73
C ILE A 136 5.26 -0.54 -7.87
N GLY A 137 6.10 0.28 -7.23
CA GLY A 137 7.55 0.04 -7.25
C GLY A 137 7.92 -1.31 -6.64
N ALA A 138 7.25 -1.69 -5.56
CA ALA A 138 7.45 -2.98 -4.91
C ALA A 138 7.04 -4.17 -5.80
N ILE A 139 5.90 -4.09 -6.47
CA ILE A 139 5.43 -5.11 -7.42
C ILE A 139 6.40 -5.22 -8.60
N LEU A 140 6.84 -4.09 -9.13
CA LEU A 140 7.80 -4.06 -10.23
C LEU A 140 9.11 -4.74 -9.83
N CYS A 141 9.70 -4.33 -8.71
CA CYS A 141 10.94 -4.91 -8.20
C CYS A 141 10.79 -6.40 -7.86
N GLY A 142 9.76 -6.77 -7.09
CA GLY A 142 9.53 -8.15 -6.70
C GLY A 142 9.27 -9.08 -7.88
N SER A 143 8.54 -8.62 -8.90
CA SER A 143 8.30 -9.37 -10.13
C SER A 143 9.58 -9.56 -10.94
N LEU A 144 10.36 -8.49 -11.08
CA LEU A 144 11.61 -8.51 -11.83
C LEU A 144 12.66 -9.41 -11.15
N VAL A 145 12.80 -9.29 -9.82
CA VAL A 145 13.68 -10.16 -9.05
C VAL A 145 13.26 -11.63 -9.15
N THR A 146 11.96 -11.89 -9.06
CA THR A 146 11.44 -13.26 -9.20
C THR A 146 11.71 -13.81 -10.61
N TRP A 147 11.58 -12.99 -11.65
CA TRP A 147 11.92 -13.39 -13.01
C TRP A 147 13.43 -13.71 -13.15
N ILE A 148 14.32 -12.86 -12.60
CA ILE A 148 15.78 -13.11 -12.57
C ILE A 148 16.05 -14.40 -11.80
N HIS A 149 15.44 -14.60 -10.65
CA HIS A 149 15.57 -15.79 -9.82
C HIS A 149 15.18 -17.05 -10.58
N ASN A 150 14.01 -17.07 -11.20
CA ASN A 150 13.52 -18.22 -11.95
C ASN A 150 14.42 -18.57 -13.16
N ARG A 151 15.09 -17.57 -13.73
CA ARG A 151 15.96 -17.76 -14.90
C ARG A 151 17.37 -18.18 -14.53
N TYR A 152 17.95 -17.61 -13.48
CA TYR A 152 19.38 -17.69 -13.22
C TYR A 152 19.76 -18.39 -11.92
N TYR A 153 18.84 -18.76 -11.06
CA TYR A 153 19.13 -19.43 -9.78
C TYR A 153 19.92 -20.73 -9.92
N SER A 154 19.68 -21.48 -10.99
CA SER A 154 20.35 -22.76 -11.24
C SER A 154 21.51 -22.65 -12.22
N THR A 155 22.01 -21.44 -12.49
CA THR A 155 23.15 -21.23 -13.38
C THR A 155 24.45 -21.71 -12.68
N GLU A 156 25.17 -22.62 -13.33
CA GLU A 156 26.48 -23.06 -12.88
C GLU A 156 27.51 -22.00 -13.26
N LEU A 157 28.30 -21.58 -12.29
CA LEU A 157 29.38 -20.63 -12.48
C LEU A 157 30.70 -21.37 -12.48
N PRO A 158 31.76 -20.83 -13.16
CA PRO A 158 33.11 -21.39 -13.11
C PRO A 158 33.59 -21.58 -11.65
N ASP A 159 34.45 -22.61 -11.43
CA ASP A 159 34.87 -23.04 -10.09
C ASP A 159 35.42 -21.90 -9.23
N TYR A 160 36.20 -20.95 -9.81
CA TYR A 160 36.80 -19.83 -9.11
C TYR A 160 35.80 -18.78 -8.56
N ILE A 161 34.57 -18.78 -9.04
CA ILE A 161 33.48 -17.91 -8.57
C ILE A 161 32.25 -18.69 -8.11
N SER A 162 32.38 -20.01 -7.95
CA SER A 162 31.27 -20.92 -7.59
C SER A 162 30.60 -20.55 -6.27
N ILE A 163 31.30 -19.87 -5.36
CA ILE A 163 30.76 -19.33 -4.10
C ILE A 163 29.58 -18.36 -4.33
N PHE A 164 29.49 -17.74 -5.49
CA PHE A 164 28.42 -16.81 -5.85
C PHE A 164 27.23 -17.49 -6.55
N GLN A 165 27.17 -18.81 -6.61
CA GLN A 165 26.04 -19.51 -7.25
C GLN A 165 24.72 -19.33 -6.48
N GLY A 166 23.61 -19.61 -7.15
CA GLY A 166 22.27 -19.60 -6.55
C GLY A 166 21.78 -18.20 -6.17
N ALA A 167 21.38 -18.03 -4.91
CA ALA A 167 20.83 -16.75 -4.42
C ALA A 167 21.80 -15.58 -4.54
N ALA A 168 23.09 -15.82 -4.29
CA ALA A 168 24.12 -14.78 -4.40
C ALA A 168 24.24 -14.24 -5.82
N PHE A 169 24.20 -15.11 -6.83
CA PHE A 169 24.23 -14.70 -8.23
C PHE A 169 23.00 -13.89 -8.62
N VAL A 170 21.82 -14.34 -8.19
CA VAL A 170 20.56 -13.58 -8.41
C VAL A 170 20.63 -12.20 -7.76
N ASN A 171 21.22 -12.10 -6.56
CA ASN A 171 21.38 -10.79 -5.88
C ASN A 171 22.34 -9.86 -6.64
N ILE A 172 23.44 -10.38 -7.17
CA ILE A 172 24.37 -9.60 -8.02
C ILE A 172 23.67 -9.07 -9.25
N LEU A 173 22.91 -9.93 -9.96
CA LEU A 173 22.14 -9.51 -11.12
C LEU A 173 21.05 -8.49 -10.73
N GLY A 174 20.39 -8.70 -9.59
CA GLY A 174 19.43 -7.76 -9.02
C GLY A 174 20.04 -6.38 -8.79
N PHE A 175 21.19 -6.32 -8.13
CA PHE A 175 21.91 -5.08 -7.89
C PHE A 175 22.20 -4.31 -9.19
N ILE A 176 22.74 -5.00 -10.20
CA ILE A 176 23.05 -4.41 -11.51
C ILE A 176 21.78 -3.87 -12.20
N VAL A 177 20.68 -4.61 -12.15
CA VAL A 177 19.42 -4.26 -12.82
C VAL A 177 18.67 -3.14 -12.08
N MET A 178 18.77 -3.08 -10.74
CA MET A 178 18.09 -2.05 -9.96
C MET A 178 18.69 -0.65 -10.17
N LEU A 179 19.96 -0.54 -10.53
CA LEU A 179 20.57 0.76 -10.78
C LEU A 179 19.91 1.51 -11.95
N PRO A 180 19.85 0.97 -13.18
CA PRO A 180 19.13 1.62 -14.28
C PRO A 180 17.62 1.72 -14.02
N LEU A 181 17.01 0.78 -13.30
CA LEU A 181 15.60 0.85 -12.95
C LEU A 181 15.31 2.05 -12.04
N ALA A 182 16.15 2.30 -11.02
CA ALA A 182 16.03 3.46 -10.15
C ALA A 182 16.17 4.77 -10.93
N PHE A 183 17.09 4.83 -11.88
CA PHE A 183 17.26 6.01 -12.74
C PHE A 183 16.03 6.27 -13.61
N ILE A 184 15.51 5.23 -14.28
CA ILE A 184 14.27 5.33 -15.06
C ILE A 184 13.10 5.78 -14.17
N THR A 185 13.02 5.24 -12.96
CA THR A 185 11.99 5.63 -11.98
C THR A 185 12.12 7.10 -11.60
N LEU A 186 13.31 7.60 -11.32
CA LEU A 186 13.54 9.01 -11.03
C LEU A 186 13.06 9.92 -12.17
N MET A 187 13.27 9.51 -13.43
CA MET A 187 12.84 10.29 -14.60
C MET A 187 11.32 10.31 -14.82
N LEU A 188 10.66 9.18 -14.56
CA LEU A 188 9.25 9.00 -14.92
C LEU A 188 8.31 9.24 -13.75
N TRP A 189 8.68 8.80 -12.56
CA TRP A 189 7.78 8.76 -11.41
C TRP A 189 7.29 10.13 -10.92
N PRO A 190 8.10 11.20 -10.88
CA PRO A 190 7.62 12.53 -10.53
C PRO A 190 6.49 13.02 -11.45
N LYS A 191 6.54 12.66 -12.75
CA LYS A 191 5.45 12.98 -13.69
C LYS A 191 4.18 12.20 -13.39
N VAL A 192 4.32 10.93 -12.98
CA VAL A 192 3.19 10.10 -12.53
C VAL A 192 2.58 10.70 -11.27
N GLN A 193 3.38 11.12 -10.30
CA GLN A 193 2.91 11.80 -9.08
C GLN A 193 2.17 13.10 -9.40
N LEU A 194 2.70 13.94 -10.29
CA LEU A 194 2.01 15.16 -10.75
C LEU A 194 0.66 14.83 -11.42
N GLY A 195 0.61 13.78 -12.23
CA GLY A 195 -0.63 13.28 -12.83
C GLY A 195 -1.65 12.85 -11.77
N MET A 196 -1.20 12.15 -10.71
CA MET A 196 -2.07 11.76 -9.60
C MET A 196 -2.59 12.97 -8.82
N ILE A 197 -1.75 13.96 -8.52
CA ILE A 197 -2.15 15.20 -7.86
C ILE A 197 -3.18 15.96 -8.72
N SER A 198 -2.97 16.02 -10.03
CA SER A 198 -3.93 16.65 -10.96
C SER A 198 -5.27 15.92 -10.98
N LEU A 199 -5.25 14.59 -10.97
CA LEU A 199 -6.45 13.76 -10.87
C LEU A 199 -7.19 13.99 -9.54
N GLN A 200 -6.47 14.08 -8.43
CA GLN A 200 -7.05 14.38 -7.11
C GLN A 200 -7.72 15.76 -7.11
N GLY A 201 -7.05 16.78 -7.66
CA GLY A 201 -7.61 18.12 -7.83
C GLY A 201 -8.90 18.10 -8.67
N PHE A 202 -8.91 17.39 -9.78
CA PHE A 202 -10.12 17.20 -10.59
C PHE A 202 -11.25 16.54 -9.80
N ILE A 203 -10.97 15.45 -9.09
CA ILE A 203 -11.96 14.72 -8.29
C ILE A 203 -12.57 15.64 -7.22
N LEU A 204 -11.76 16.45 -6.53
CA LEU A 204 -12.25 17.38 -5.51
C LEU A 204 -13.17 18.48 -6.07
N HIS A 205 -12.82 19.05 -7.23
CA HIS A 205 -13.55 20.18 -7.80
C HIS A 205 -14.75 19.77 -8.65
N ALA A 206 -14.86 18.51 -9.08
CA ALA A 206 -15.94 18.03 -9.94
C ALA A 206 -17.25 17.70 -9.19
N GLY A 207 -17.37 18.02 -7.89
CA GLY A 207 -18.58 17.81 -7.10
C GLY A 207 -19.04 16.36 -7.08
N ASN A 208 -20.34 16.11 -7.28
CA ASN A 208 -20.90 14.74 -7.26
C ASN A 208 -20.29 13.82 -8.32
N PHE A 209 -19.89 14.35 -9.47
CA PHE A 209 -19.21 13.59 -10.51
C PHE A 209 -17.81 13.17 -10.07
N GLY A 210 -17.10 14.04 -9.35
CA GLY A 210 -15.80 13.70 -8.75
C GLY A 210 -15.90 12.58 -7.74
N ILE A 211 -16.92 12.61 -6.87
CA ILE A 211 -17.19 11.53 -5.90
C ILE A 211 -17.48 10.21 -6.63
N TRP A 212 -18.26 10.25 -7.69
CA TRP A 212 -18.53 9.08 -8.52
C TRP A 212 -17.25 8.54 -9.14
N CYS A 213 -16.41 9.40 -9.74
CA CYS A 213 -15.11 9.00 -10.30
C CYS A 213 -14.20 8.37 -9.24
N TYR A 214 -14.15 8.96 -8.05
CA TYR A 214 -13.37 8.45 -6.92
C TYR A 214 -13.77 7.02 -6.54
N ILE A 215 -15.07 6.80 -6.28
CA ILE A 215 -15.59 5.49 -5.90
C ILE A 215 -15.43 4.48 -7.03
N PHE A 216 -15.68 4.89 -8.28
CA PHE A 216 -15.52 4.03 -9.45
C PHE A 216 -14.06 3.58 -9.63
N LEU A 217 -13.11 4.51 -9.59
CA LEU A 217 -11.68 4.21 -9.71
C LEU A 217 -11.20 3.32 -8.55
N GLU A 218 -11.63 3.62 -7.34
CA GLU A 218 -11.31 2.78 -6.18
C GLU A 218 -11.77 1.34 -6.39
N LYS A 219 -12.99 1.12 -6.88
CA LYS A 219 -13.53 -0.23 -7.07
C LYS A 219 -12.92 -0.97 -8.28
N ILE A 220 -12.74 -0.30 -9.42
CA ILE A 220 -12.19 -0.93 -10.62
C ILE A 220 -10.70 -1.28 -10.45
N LEU A 221 -9.96 -0.54 -9.62
CA LEU A 221 -8.56 -0.78 -9.35
C LEU A 221 -8.31 -1.78 -8.22
N LEU A 222 -9.36 -2.21 -7.50
CA LEU A 222 -9.25 -3.19 -6.40
C LEU A 222 -8.50 -4.48 -6.79
N PRO A 223 -8.79 -5.14 -7.94
CA PRO A 223 -8.10 -6.37 -8.32
C PRO A 223 -6.60 -6.19 -8.58
N THR A 224 -6.16 -4.98 -8.91
CA THR A 224 -4.76 -4.65 -9.21
C THR A 224 -3.98 -4.17 -7.98
N GLY A 225 -4.66 -3.89 -6.87
CA GLY A 225 -4.07 -3.25 -5.69
C GLY A 225 -3.76 -1.76 -5.86
N LEU A 226 -4.02 -1.18 -7.05
CA LEU A 226 -3.75 0.22 -7.34
C LEU A 226 -4.77 1.19 -6.71
N HIS A 227 -5.89 0.67 -6.20
CA HIS A 227 -6.91 1.48 -5.51
C HIS A 227 -6.34 2.27 -4.32
N HIS A 228 -5.26 1.79 -3.68
CA HIS A 228 -4.57 2.52 -2.62
C HIS A 228 -4.08 3.91 -3.07
N PHE A 229 -3.67 4.07 -4.33
CA PHE A 229 -3.28 5.38 -4.87
C PHE A 229 -4.44 6.35 -4.98
N VAL A 230 -5.64 5.84 -5.19
CA VAL A 230 -6.83 6.68 -5.32
C VAL A 230 -7.32 7.12 -3.96
N TYR A 231 -7.47 6.23 -2.99
CA TYR A 231 -8.11 6.56 -1.74
C TYR A 231 -7.15 7.06 -0.64
N SER A 232 -5.89 6.56 -0.59
CA SER A 232 -4.98 6.91 0.50
C SER A 232 -4.74 8.41 0.66
N PRO A 233 -4.56 9.20 -0.42
CA PRO A 233 -4.42 10.64 -0.28
C PRO A 233 -5.62 11.32 0.35
N PHE A 234 -6.83 10.88 0.04
CA PHE A 234 -8.04 11.44 0.64
C PHE A 234 -8.23 11.03 2.10
N GLN A 235 -7.84 9.80 2.45
CA GLN A 235 -8.03 9.26 3.79
C GLN A 235 -6.97 9.71 4.80
N TYR A 236 -5.73 9.87 4.37
CA TYR A 236 -4.57 9.98 5.27
C TYR A 236 -3.72 11.23 5.03
N THR A 237 -4.08 12.09 4.07
CA THR A 237 -3.37 13.36 3.82
C THR A 237 -4.34 14.53 3.73
N ASP A 238 -3.80 15.75 3.70
CA ASP A 238 -4.57 17.01 3.69
C ASP A 238 -5.29 17.29 2.36
N VAL A 239 -5.40 16.33 1.45
CA VAL A 239 -6.00 16.53 0.12
C VAL A 239 -7.47 16.94 0.20
N ALA A 240 -8.28 16.25 1.00
CA ALA A 240 -9.72 16.53 1.11
C ALA A 240 -10.05 17.39 2.34
N VAL A 241 -9.44 17.07 3.46
CA VAL A 241 -9.56 17.76 4.75
C VAL A 241 -8.27 17.61 5.54
N SER A 242 -8.01 18.51 6.45
CA SER A 242 -6.80 18.50 7.28
C SER A 242 -6.64 17.15 8.02
N GLY A 243 -5.49 16.50 7.84
CA GLY A 243 -5.18 15.19 8.41
C GLY A 243 -5.83 14.00 7.68
N GLY A 244 -6.58 14.26 6.61
CA GLY A 244 -7.34 13.24 5.88
C GLY A 244 -8.70 12.92 6.51
N THR A 245 -9.56 12.29 5.72
CA THR A 245 -10.96 12.06 6.12
C THR A 245 -11.10 11.19 7.36
N THR A 246 -10.20 10.22 7.55
CA THR A 246 -10.23 9.31 8.70
C THR A 246 -9.89 10.02 10.00
N LEU A 247 -8.79 10.75 10.03
CA LEU A 247 -8.37 11.48 11.24
C LEU A 247 -9.33 12.61 11.56
N TYR A 248 -9.77 13.36 10.54
CA TYR A 248 -10.74 14.43 10.70
C TYR A 248 -12.04 13.93 11.33
N TRP A 249 -12.57 12.80 10.85
CA TRP A 249 -13.76 12.17 11.42
C TRP A 249 -13.58 11.80 12.90
N LEU A 250 -12.46 11.19 13.24
CA LEU A 250 -12.19 10.71 14.60
C LEU A 250 -12.02 11.87 15.59
N THR A 251 -11.31 12.92 15.17
CA THR A 251 -11.07 14.10 16.04
C THR A 251 -12.33 14.92 16.30
N HIS A 252 -13.30 14.94 15.35
CA HIS A 252 -14.56 15.68 15.46
C HIS A 252 -15.75 14.79 15.84
N LEU A 253 -15.51 13.51 16.16
CA LEU A 253 -16.59 12.55 16.42
C LEU A 253 -17.52 13.01 17.55
N GLN A 254 -16.99 13.63 18.62
CA GLN A 254 -17.77 14.14 19.74
C GLN A 254 -18.67 15.31 19.31
N GLU A 255 -18.15 16.23 18.52
CA GLU A 255 -18.89 17.35 17.94
C GLU A 255 -20.03 16.84 17.04
N PHE A 256 -19.73 15.91 16.14
CA PHE A 256 -20.73 15.30 15.25
C PHE A 256 -21.82 14.56 16.01
N SER A 257 -21.49 13.89 17.11
CA SER A 257 -22.47 13.16 17.93
C SER A 257 -23.43 14.05 18.69
N GLN A 258 -23.05 15.31 18.94
CA GLN A 258 -23.87 16.28 19.68
C GLN A 258 -24.61 17.27 18.78
N SER A 259 -24.21 17.34 17.49
CA SER A 259 -24.83 18.26 16.54
C SER A 259 -26.16 17.72 16.02
N THR A 260 -27.11 18.62 15.83
CA THR A 260 -28.39 18.38 15.17
C THR A 260 -28.37 18.76 13.69
N GLU A 261 -27.27 19.34 13.23
CA GLU A 261 -27.12 19.73 11.83
C GLU A 261 -26.88 18.52 10.91
N PRO A 262 -27.29 18.61 9.64
CA PRO A 262 -26.99 17.55 8.68
C PRO A 262 -25.50 17.32 8.53
N LEU A 263 -25.05 16.06 8.58
CA LEU A 263 -23.63 15.68 8.49
C LEU A 263 -22.95 16.23 7.22
N LYS A 264 -23.68 16.43 6.15
CA LYS A 264 -23.21 17.07 4.92
C LYS A 264 -22.69 18.50 5.12
N GLN A 265 -23.19 19.21 6.12
CA GLN A 265 -22.76 20.57 6.46
C GLN A 265 -21.59 20.56 7.45
N LEU A 266 -21.59 19.61 8.36
CA LEU A 266 -20.57 19.47 9.38
C LEU A 266 -19.26 18.86 8.87
N PHE A 267 -19.34 17.96 7.89
CA PHE A 267 -18.18 17.24 7.37
C PHE A 267 -17.74 17.79 6.01
N PRO A 268 -16.64 18.56 5.95
CA PRO A 268 -16.22 19.27 4.73
C PRO A 268 -15.89 18.35 3.54
N ALA A 269 -15.42 17.13 3.82
CA ALA A 269 -15.11 16.15 2.77
C ALA A 269 -16.36 15.52 2.13
N GLY A 270 -17.54 15.70 2.71
CA GLY A 270 -18.82 15.28 2.12
C GLY A 270 -18.82 13.82 1.69
N GLY A 271 -19.09 13.59 0.41
CA GLY A 271 -19.21 12.24 -0.16
C GLY A 271 -17.95 11.38 -0.14
N PHE A 272 -16.76 11.92 0.11
CA PHE A 272 -15.53 11.12 0.22
C PHE A 272 -15.53 10.22 1.47
N ALA A 273 -16.34 10.53 2.48
CA ALA A 273 -16.59 9.66 3.63
C ALA A 273 -17.44 8.42 3.30
N MET A 274 -18.13 8.40 2.16
CA MET A 274 -19.02 7.29 1.76
C MET A 274 -18.28 5.97 1.48
N GLN A 275 -16.97 5.98 1.41
CA GLN A 275 -16.16 4.76 1.30
C GLN A 275 -16.42 3.81 2.47
N GLY A 276 -16.55 4.32 3.70
CA GLY A 276 -16.91 3.52 4.87
C GLY A 276 -18.26 2.81 4.71
N ASN A 277 -19.25 3.49 4.18
CA ASN A 277 -20.56 2.89 3.88
C ASN A 277 -20.44 1.78 2.83
N GLY A 278 -19.64 1.98 1.79
CA GLY A 278 -19.36 0.97 0.77
C GLY A 278 -18.64 -0.26 1.34
N ALA A 279 -17.76 -0.08 2.33
CA ALA A 279 -17.07 -1.17 3.00
C ALA A 279 -18.04 -2.00 3.88
N VAL A 280 -18.88 -1.34 4.68
CA VAL A 280 -19.84 -2.02 5.58
C VAL A 280 -20.94 -2.72 4.78
N PHE A 281 -21.70 -1.97 3.98
CA PHE A 281 -22.86 -2.54 3.28
C PHE A 281 -22.46 -3.35 2.04
N GLY A 282 -21.47 -2.90 1.29
CA GLY A 282 -20.95 -3.61 0.12
C GLY A 282 -20.21 -4.88 0.51
N GLY A 283 -19.50 -4.90 1.64
CA GLY A 283 -18.83 -6.08 2.18
C GLY A 283 -19.83 -7.19 2.53
N LEU A 284 -20.90 -6.84 3.24
CA LEU A 284 -21.99 -7.79 3.56
C LEU A 284 -22.67 -8.30 2.28
N GLY A 285 -22.98 -7.43 1.32
CA GLY A 285 -23.56 -7.81 0.04
C GLY A 285 -22.65 -8.75 -0.75
N MET A 286 -21.35 -8.51 -0.75
CA MET A 286 -20.36 -9.36 -1.41
C MET A 286 -20.27 -10.75 -0.73
N ALA A 287 -20.22 -10.79 0.61
CA ALA A 287 -20.19 -12.04 1.36
C ALA A 287 -21.45 -12.89 1.08
N LEU A 288 -22.63 -12.28 1.09
CA LEU A 288 -23.90 -12.92 0.73
C LEU A 288 -23.90 -13.42 -0.73
N ALA A 289 -23.39 -12.62 -1.69
CA ALA A 289 -23.29 -13.03 -3.08
C ALA A 289 -22.36 -14.22 -3.26
N ILE A 290 -21.18 -14.22 -2.62
CA ILE A 290 -20.23 -15.34 -2.65
C ILE A 290 -20.88 -16.60 -2.06
N TYR A 291 -21.56 -16.48 -0.91
CA TYR A 291 -22.23 -17.61 -0.28
C TYR A 291 -23.37 -18.17 -1.13
N SER A 292 -24.21 -17.30 -1.72
CA SER A 292 -25.35 -17.72 -2.53
C SER A 292 -24.92 -18.39 -3.84
N THR A 293 -23.83 -17.94 -4.46
CA THR A 293 -23.32 -18.47 -5.73
C THR A 293 -22.30 -19.61 -5.55
N ALA A 294 -21.85 -19.88 -4.31
CA ALA A 294 -20.90 -20.95 -4.04
C ALA A 294 -21.51 -22.34 -4.35
N LYS A 295 -20.67 -23.21 -4.92
CA LYS A 295 -21.03 -24.61 -5.13
C LYS A 295 -21.35 -25.28 -3.77
N PRO A 296 -22.30 -26.24 -3.73
CA PRO A 296 -22.73 -26.89 -2.46
C PRO A 296 -21.57 -27.41 -1.60
N GLU A 297 -20.55 -27.99 -2.22
CA GLU A 297 -19.33 -28.52 -1.60
C GLU A 297 -18.45 -27.46 -0.90
N ASN A 298 -18.57 -26.21 -1.33
CA ASN A 298 -17.78 -25.08 -0.82
C ASN A 298 -18.59 -24.16 0.12
N LYS A 299 -19.91 -24.35 0.23
CA LYS A 299 -20.77 -23.47 1.05
C LYS A 299 -20.32 -23.40 2.51
N ALA A 300 -19.94 -24.53 3.10
CA ALA A 300 -19.45 -24.58 4.48
C ALA A 300 -18.16 -23.78 4.67
N LYS A 301 -17.25 -23.77 3.66
CA LYS A 301 -15.98 -23.03 3.70
C LYS A 301 -16.18 -21.54 3.59
N VAL A 302 -17.18 -21.09 2.82
CA VAL A 302 -17.45 -19.65 2.62
C VAL A 302 -18.47 -19.09 3.61
N ALA A 303 -19.13 -19.94 4.40
CA ALA A 303 -20.06 -19.50 5.43
C ALA A 303 -19.41 -18.61 6.50
N GLY A 304 -18.11 -18.80 6.74
CA GLY A 304 -17.33 -17.95 7.66
C GLY A 304 -17.09 -16.52 7.16
N LEU A 305 -17.51 -16.18 5.93
CA LEU A 305 -17.47 -14.81 5.41
C LEU A 305 -18.71 -13.99 5.81
N LEU A 306 -19.78 -14.64 6.25
CA LEU A 306 -21.02 -14.04 6.74
C LEU A 306 -20.94 -13.72 8.21
#